data_c349fbbbed72242d551361e0df83a63b
#
_entry.id   c349fbbbed72242d551361e0df83a63b
#
_cell.length_a   1.000
_cell.length_b   1.000
_cell.length_c   1.000
_cell.angle_alpha   90.00
_cell.angle_beta   90.00
_cell.angle_gamma   90.00
#
_symmetry.space_group_name_H-M   'P 1'
#
loop_
_entity.id
_entity.type
_entity.pdbx_description
1 polymer ?
#
loop_
_entity_poly.entity_id
_entity_poly.type
_entity_poly.pdbx_seq_one_letter_code
_entity_poly.pdbx_strand_id
1 'polypeptide(L)'
;MEAQLLFSEKQKFTQWWIWGIILLINSIWIVAIFVQLIGGTPFGNNPMSDVGIIITAILTILLSVFMRSIRLDTQIRSDGIYVKFFPFYLKFKKYFWYEISACYLREYKPIKEYGGWGIRGFLKNRALNVSGNQGLQLIFTDNKKLLIGTNKPDEMKQTLMNLGKLTE
;
A
#
# COMPACT_ATOMS: atom_id res chain seq x y z
N MET A 1 1.74 -2.55 -31.07
CA MET A 1 0.65 -1.64 -30.63
C MET A 1 0.64 -1.63 -29.10
N GLU A 2 0.69 -0.47 -28.48
CA GLU A 2 0.54 -0.39 -27.01
C GLU A 2 -0.92 -0.69 -26.64
N ALA A 3 -1.11 -1.51 -25.58
CA ALA A 3 -2.43 -1.86 -25.10
C ALA A 3 -3.16 -0.60 -24.57
N GLN A 4 -4.38 -0.38 -25.02
CA GLN A 4 -5.19 0.80 -24.67
C GLN A 4 -5.45 0.83 -23.15
N LEU A 5 -5.19 1.96 -22.51
CA LEU A 5 -5.48 2.21 -21.10
C LEU A 5 -6.97 2.54 -20.94
N LEU A 6 -7.67 1.76 -20.10
CA LEU A 6 -9.11 1.88 -19.88
C LEU A 6 -9.46 2.35 -18.45
N PHE A 7 -8.61 2.01 -17.46
CA PHE A 7 -8.76 2.44 -16.08
C PHE A 7 -7.37 2.66 -15.48
N SER A 8 -7.25 3.66 -14.61
CA SER A 8 -6.02 3.91 -13.85
C SER A 8 -6.33 4.45 -12.48
N GLU A 9 -5.72 3.87 -11.48
CA GLU A 9 -5.83 4.31 -10.09
C GLU A 9 -4.46 4.34 -9.41
N LYS A 10 -4.24 5.38 -8.59
CA LYS A 10 -3.07 5.51 -7.71
C LYS A 10 -3.54 5.65 -6.28
N GLN A 11 -3.21 4.70 -5.45
CA GLN A 11 -3.57 4.68 -4.04
C GLN A 11 -2.33 4.90 -3.17
N LYS A 12 -2.50 5.59 -2.05
CA LYS A 12 -1.48 5.80 -1.01
C LYS A 12 -2.08 5.48 0.35
N PHE A 13 -1.23 5.33 1.36
CA PHE A 13 -1.70 5.24 2.74
C PHE A 13 -2.33 6.56 3.17
N THR A 14 -3.65 6.56 3.35
CA THR A 14 -4.46 7.74 3.72
C THR A 14 -5.08 7.62 5.10
N GLN A 15 -4.82 6.53 5.83
CA GLN A 15 -5.36 6.30 7.15
C GLN A 15 -4.81 7.35 8.13
N TRP A 16 -5.68 8.25 8.61
CA TRP A 16 -5.32 9.37 9.48
C TRP A 16 -4.62 8.93 10.78
N TRP A 17 -5.03 7.78 11.34
CA TRP A 17 -4.44 7.25 12.57
C TRP A 17 -2.98 6.81 12.39
N ILE A 18 -2.59 6.29 11.23
CA ILE A 18 -1.18 5.96 10.92
C ILE A 18 -0.35 7.24 10.93
N TRP A 19 -0.85 8.29 10.28
CA TRP A 19 -0.16 9.58 10.24
C TRP A 19 -0.14 10.26 11.61
N GLY A 20 -1.18 10.08 12.43
CA GLY A 20 -1.21 10.54 13.82
C GLY A 20 -0.09 9.89 14.67
N ILE A 21 0.09 8.57 14.55
CA ILE A 21 1.17 7.85 15.25
C ILE A 21 2.54 8.31 14.76
N ILE A 22 2.73 8.44 13.45
CA ILE A 22 3.99 8.90 12.86
C ILE A 22 4.32 10.33 13.35
N LEU A 23 3.33 11.22 13.37
CA LEU A 23 3.50 12.59 13.87
C LEU A 23 3.89 12.59 15.36
N LEU A 24 3.20 11.79 16.18
CA LEU A 24 3.51 11.67 17.60
C LEU A 24 4.95 11.21 17.83
N ILE A 25 5.39 10.16 17.14
CA ILE A 25 6.77 9.64 17.27
C ILE A 25 7.79 10.71 16.89
N ASN A 26 7.60 11.39 15.77
CA ASN A 26 8.52 12.46 15.35
C ASN A 26 8.51 13.64 16.33
N SER A 27 7.34 14.00 16.90
CA SER A 27 7.24 15.07 17.90
C SER A 27 8.02 14.75 19.17
N ILE A 28 8.02 13.49 19.64
CA ILE A 28 8.81 13.06 20.80
C ILE A 28 10.31 13.32 20.55
N TRP A 29 10.82 12.98 19.40
CA TRP A 29 12.24 13.20 19.07
C TRP A 29 12.58 14.67 18.89
N ILE A 30 11.67 15.47 18.34
CA ILE A 30 11.83 16.93 18.27
C ILE A 30 11.95 17.52 19.69
N VAL A 31 11.05 17.12 20.60
CA VAL A 31 11.10 17.56 22.01
C VAL A 31 12.39 17.10 22.68
N ALA A 32 12.82 15.85 22.46
CA ALA A 32 14.07 15.32 23.01
C ALA A 32 15.28 16.15 22.55
N ILE A 33 15.34 16.54 21.28
CA ILE A 33 16.38 17.41 20.72
C ILE A 33 16.36 18.78 21.42
N PHE A 34 15.20 19.42 21.55
CA PHE A 34 15.10 20.74 22.19
C PHE A 34 15.48 20.68 23.67
N VAL A 35 15.03 19.68 24.42
CA VAL A 35 15.28 19.57 25.86
C VAL A 35 16.74 19.21 26.14
N GLN A 36 17.28 18.20 25.44
CA GLN A 36 18.61 17.69 25.78
C GLN A 36 19.74 18.42 25.03
N LEU A 37 19.63 18.63 23.71
CA LEU A 37 20.72 19.23 22.95
C LEU A 37 20.76 20.75 23.09
N ILE A 38 19.61 21.40 23.15
CA ILE A 38 19.52 22.87 23.25
C ILE A 38 19.43 23.30 24.72
N GLY A 39 18.57 22.63 25.49
CA GLY A 39 18.33 22.97 26.91
C GLY A 39 19.37 22.38 27.87
N GLY A 40 20.22 21.47 27.44
CA GLY A 40 21.28 20.86 28.27
C GLY A 40 20.76 19.96 29.39
N THR A 41 19.46 19.64 29.41
CA THR A 41 18.84 18.81 30.47
C THR A 41 18.55 17.41 29.89
N PRO A 42 18.94 16.32 30.61
CA PRO A 42 18.70 14.96 30.13
C PRO A 42 17.22 14.68 29.83
N PHE A 43 16.91 14.12 28.69
CA PHE A 43 15.54 13.78 28.29
C PHE A 43 15.18 12.37 28.82
N GLY A 44 14.22 12.32 29.76
CA GLY A 44 13.71 11.08 30.34
C GLY A 44 14.54 10.54 31.51
N ASN A 45 14.07 9.40 32.08
CA ASN A 45 14.67 8.81 33.28
C ASN A 45 15.96 8.01 32.98
N ASN A 46 16.14 7.57 31.73
CA ASN A 46 17.35 6.88 31.27
C ASN A 46 17.76 7.51 29.92
N PRO A 47 18.44 8.66 29.94
CA PRO A 47 18.67 9.47 28.76
C PRO A 47 19.61 8.77 27.79
N MET A 48 19.27 8.82 26.51
CA MET A 48 20.16 8.43 25.42
C MET A 48 21.27 9.48 25.25
N SER A 49 22.39 9.07 24.65
CA SER A 49 23.40 10.02 24.22
C SER A 49 22.85 10.99 23.16
N ASP A 50 23.41 12.19 23.07
CA ASP A 50 23.01 13.19 22.07
C ASP A 50 23.05 12.65 20.65
N VAL A 51 24.12 11.90 20.34
CA VAL A 51 24.25 11.22 19.04
C VAL A 51 23.13 10.21 18.82
N GLY A 52 22.76 9.46 19.88
CA GLY A 52 21.66 8.49 19.83
C GLY A 52 20.32 9.16 19.50
N ILE A 53 20.00 10.30 20.13
CA ILE A 53 18.77 11.05 19.85
C ILE A 53 18.76 11.55 18.40
N ILE A 54 19.85 12.12 17.91
CA ILE A 54 19.96 12.61 16.53
C ILE A 54 19.76 11.47 15.53
N ILE A 55 20.44 10.34 15.71
CA ILE A 55 20.32 9.18 14.82
C ILE A 55 18.89 8.69 14.79
N THR A 56 18.25 8.54 15.96
CA THR A 56 16.87 8.02 16.03
C THR A 56 15.87 9.00 15.42
N ALA A 57 16.05 10.30 15.62
CA ALA A 57 15.23 11.32 14.98
C ALA A 57 15.35 11.24 13.44
N ILE A 58 16.56 11.12 12.91
CA ILE A 58 16.79 10.96 11.47
C ILE A 58 16.11 9.68 10.95
N LEU A 59 16.26 8.56 11.65
CA LEU A 59 15.65 7.29 11.26
C LEU A 59 14.12 7.37 11.24
N THR A 60 13.48 8.03 12.21
CA THR A 60 12.02 8.16 12.23
C THR A 60 11.52 9.10 11.11
N ILE A 61 12.27 10.15 10.77
CA ILE A 61 11.97 11.01 9.62
C ILE A 61 12.10 10.20 8.31
N LEU A 62 13.18 9.45 8.13
CA LEU A 62 13.38 8.61 6.95
C LEU A 62 12.28 7.57 6.82
N LEU A 63 11.86 6.94 7.92
CA LEU A 63 10.72 6.02 7.94
C LEU A 63 9.42 6.72 7.51
N SER A 64 9.20 7.95 7.96
CA SER A 64 8.03 8.75 7.59
C SER A 64 8.01 9.04 6.08
N VAL A 65 9.15 9.43 5.52
CA VAL A 65 9.32 9.66 4.08
C VAL A 65 9.12 8.36 3.29
N PHE A 66 9.67 7.25 3.78
CA PHE A 66 9.47 5.94 3.18
C PHE A 66 7.99 5.55 3.16
N MET A 67 7.29 5.65 4.29
CA MET A 67 5.84 5.39 4.37
C MET A 67 5.04 6.27 3.41
N ARG A 68 5.41 7.55 3.26
CA ARG A 68 4.77 8.49 2.33
C ARG A 68 5.00 8.12 0.86
N SER A 69 6.09 7.42 0.56
CA SER A 69 6.43 6.98 -0.80
C SER A 69 5.63 5.74 -1.24
N ILE A 70 5.13 4.94 -0.29
CA ILE A 70 4.41 3.70 -0.60
C ILE A 70 3.12 4.03 -1.33
N ARG A 71 2.94 3.38 -2.50
CA ARG A 71 1.74 3.52 -3.32
C ARG A 71 1.45 2.26 -4.13
N LEU A 72 0.18 2.06 -4.39
CA LEU A 72 -0.33 1.03 -5.29
C LEU A 72 -0.86 1.71 -6.55
N ASP A 73 -0.22 1.47 -7.67
CA ASP A 73 -0.66 1.92 -8.99
C ASP A 73 -1.30 0.72 -9.71
N THR A 74 -2.58 0.83 -10.09
CA THR A 74 -3.34 -0.19 -10.81
C THR A 74 -3.81 0.37 -12.14
N GLN A 75 -3.63 -0.39 -13.22
CA GLN A 75 -4.14 -0.04 -14.55
C GLN A 75 -4.85 -1.26 -15.15
N ILE A 76 -6.01 -1.03 -15.76
CA ILE A 76 -6.69 -2.01 -16.60
C ILE A 76 -6.50 -1.57 -18.04
N ARG A 77 -5.99 -2.48 -18.86
CA ARG A 77 -5.75 -2.26 -20.28
C ARG A 77 -6.49 -3.32 -21.11
N SER A 78 -6.52 -3.12 -22.41
CA SER A 78 -7.18 -4.07 -23.34
C SER A 78 -6.61 -5.49 -23.28
N ASP A 79 -5.34 -5.67 -22.90
CA ASP A 79 -4.63 -6.95 -22.85
C ASP A 79 -4.53 -7.57 -21.45
N GLY A 80 -4.83 -6.81 -20.38
CA GLY A 80 -4.69 -7.33 -19.02
C GLY A 80 -4.69 -6.26 -17.93
N ILE A 81 -4.32 -6.69 -16.72
CA ILE A 81 -4.23 -5.86 -15.50
C ILE A 81 -2.76 -5.64 -15.16
N TYR A 82 -2.40 -4.41 -14.92
CA TYR A 82 -1.04 -3.96 -14.62
C TYR A 82 -1.01 -3.37 -13.21
N VAL A 83 -0.13 -3.88 -12.36
CA VAL A 83 -0.04 -3.47 -10.96
C VAL A 83 1.40 -3.15 -10.59
N LYS A 84 1.60 -2.02 -9.93
CA LYS A 84 2.89 -1.63 -9.38
C LYS A 84 2.73 -1.19 -7.93
N PHE A 85 3.47 -1.82 -7.03
CA PHE A 85 3.50 -1.50 -5.61
C PHE A 85 4.85 -0.86 -5.27
N PHE A 86 4.94 0.46 -5.41
CA PHE A 86 6.17 1.20 -5.14
C PHE A 86 6.42 1.32 -3.63
N PRO A 87 7.67 1.25 -3.13
CA PRO A 87 8.92 1.06 -3.86
C PRO A 87 9.32 -0.41 -4.13
N PHE A 88 8.54 -1.39 -3.68
CA PHE A 88 8.88 -2.81 -3.75
C PHE A 88 8.88 -3.35 -5.18
N TYR A 89 7.98 -2.85 -6.02
CA TYR A 89 7.94 -3.14 -7.45
C TYR A 89 8.21 -1.84 -8.22
N LEU A 90 9.37 -1.73 -8.85
CA LEU A 90 9.76 -0.55 -9.63
C LEU A 90 9.09 -0.52 -11.01
N LYS A 91 8.75 -1.70 -11.54
CA LYS A 91 8.05 -1.87 -12.82
C LYS A 91 6.66 -2.44 -12.60
N PHE A 92 5.76 -2.21 -13.56
CA PHE A 92 4.45 -2.84 -13.55
C PHE A 92 4.58 -4.35 -13.73
N LYS A 93 3.93 -5.11 -12.83
CA LYS A 93 3.63 -6.53 -13.06
C LYS A 93 2.40 -6.60 -13.93
N LYS A 94 2.47 -7.42 -14.96
CA LYS A 94 1.40 -7.64 -15.93
C LYS A 94 0.73 -8.97 -15.62
N TYR A 95 -0.59 -8.98 -15.69
CA TYR A 95 -1.43 -10.16 -15.59
C TYR A 95 -2.35 -10.15 -16.81
N PHE A 96 -2.07 -11.02 -17.78
CA PHE A 96 -2.82 -11.06 -19.01
C PHE A 96 -4.19 -11.73 -18.83
N TRP A 97 -5.17 -11.32 -19.62
CA TRP A 97 -6.53 -11.86 -19.51
C TRP A 97 -6.60 -13.38 -19.68
N TYR A 98 -5.73 -13.98 -20.49
CA TYR A 98 -5.69 -15.43 -20.70
C TYR A 98 -5.16 -16.22 -19.48
N GLU A 99 -4.48 -15.55 -18.54
CA GLU A 99 -4.00 -16.14 -17.29
C GLU A 99 -5.05 -16.11 -16.18
N ILE A 100 -6.12 -15.30 -16.36
CA ILE A 100 -7.15 -15.04 -15.35
C ILE A 100 -8.37 -15.88 -15.68
N SER A 101 -8.72 -16.81 -14.78
CA SER A 101 -9.91 -17.65 -14.87
C SER A 101 -11.17 -17.00 -14.31
N ALA A 102 -11.03 -16.15 -13.29
CA ALA A 102 -12.13 -15.37 -12.73
C ALA A 102 -11.66 -14.01 -12.21
N CYS A 103 -12.52 -13.02 -12.35
CA CYS A 103 -12.25 -11.64 -11.98
C CYS A 103 -13.52 -10.99 -11.44
N TYR A 104 -13.58 -10.66 -10.15
CA TYR A 104 -14.73 -10.05 -9.51
C TYR A 104 -14.35 -9.08 -8.41
N LEU A 105 -15.20 -8.09 -8.18
CA LEU A 105 -15.06 -7.15 -7.07
C LEU A 105 -15.71 -7.74 -5.82
N ARG A 106 -15.06 -7.55 -4.68
CA ARG A 106 -15.59 -7.93 -3.38
C ARG A 106 -15.17 -6.98 -2.27
N GLU A 107 -15.97 -6.96 -1.23
CA GLU A 107 -15.53 -6.45 0.06
C GLU A 107 -14.66 -7.51 0.76
N TYR A 108 -13.61 -7.07 1.46
CA TYR A 108 -12.73 -7.93 2.24
C TYR A 108 -12.40 -7.28 3.59
N LYS A 109 -11.92 -8.08 4.52
CA LYS A 109 -11.49 -7.62 5.85
C LYS A 109 -9.96 -7.61 5.90
N PRO A 110 -9.28 -6.46 5.66
CA PRO A 110 -7.83 -6.40 5.50
C PRO A 110 -7.06 -7.07 6.65
N ILE A 111 -7.44 -6.78 7.88
CA ILE A 111 -6.77 -7.32 9.07
C ILE A 111 -7.05 -8.82 9.24
N LYS A 112 -8.31 -9.25 9.11
CA LYS A 112 -8.70 -10.65 9.36
C LYS A 112 -8.21 -11.60 8.27
N GLU A 113 -8.29 -11.19 7.00
CA GLU A 113 -7.97 -12.06 5.87
C GLU A 113 -6.50 -12.04 5.49
N TYR A 114 -5.82 -10.89 5.71
CA TYR A 114 -4.46 -10.65 5.20
C TYR A 114 -3.47 -10.11 6.25
N GLY A 115 -3.92 -9.89 7.50
CA GLY A 115 -3.08 -9.32 8.55
C GLY A 115 -2.76 -7.83 8.37
N GLY A 116 -3.59 -7.10 7.59
CA GLY A 116 -3.46 -5.66 7.36
C GLY A 116 -3.27 -5.26 5.90
N TRP A 117 -2.82 -4.02 5.72
CA TRP A 117 -2.53 -3.45 4.40
C TRP A 117 -1.07 -3.66 4.00
N GLY A 118 -0.78 -3.58 2.70
CA GLY A 118 0.54 -3.73 2.11
C GLY A 118 0.61 -4.83 1.06
N ILE A 119 1.77 -5.44 0.91
CA ILE A 119 1.98 -6.69 0.18
C ILE A 119 1.77 -7.82 1.17
N ARG A 120 0.65 -8.49 1.08
CA ARG A 120 0.22 -9.49 2.07
C ARG A 120 -0.06 -10.86 1.44
N GLY A 121 -0.16 -11.87 2.30
CA GLY A 121 -0.47 -13.23 1.89
C GLY A 121 0.73 -14.02 1.38
N PHE A 122 0.54 -15.33 1.18
CA PHE A 122 1.58 -16.27 0.80
C PHE A 122 1.23 -16.99 -0.50
N LEU A 123 2.27 -17.36 -1.27
CA LEU A 123 2.30 -18.25 -2.45
C LEU A 123 1.03 -18.30 -3.32
N LYS A 124 -0.08 -18.84 -2.79
CA LYS A 124 -1.32 -19.07 -3.55
C LYS A 124 -2.43 -18.04 -3.30
N ASN A 125 -2.32 -17.23 -2.24
CA ASN A 125 -3.33 -16.22 -1.90
C ASN A 125 -2.63 -14.92 -1.46
N ARG A 126 -2.52 -13.96 -2.36
CA ARG A 126 -1.83 -12.70 -2.14
C ARG A 126 -2.79 -11.53 -2.18
N ALA A 127 -2.43 -10.45 -1.47
CA ALA A 127 -3.12 -9.18 -1.54
C ALA A 127 -2.12 -8.04 -1.74
N LEU A 128 -2.49 -7.08 -2.56
CA LEU A 128 -1.83 -5.80 -2.76
C LEU A 128 -2.87 -4.72 -2.44
N ASN A 129 -2.73 -4.08 -1.29
CA ASN A 129 -3.67 -3.05 -0.84
C ASN A 129 -2.95 -2.00 0.01
N VAL A 130 -3.44 -0.78 0.04
CA VAL A 130 -2.88 0.31 0.85
C VAL A 130 -3.93 0.99 1.71
N SER A 131 -5.22 0.90 1.34
CA SER A 131 -6.33 1.52 2.07
C SER A 131 -7.65 0.81 1.73
N GLY A 132 -8.71 1.12 2.49
CA GLY A 132 -10.05 0.62 2.22
C GLY A 132 -10.24 -0.88 2.49
N ASN A 133 -11.41 -1.36 2.06
CA ASN A 133 -11.88 -2.74 2.24
C ASN A 133 -12.55 -3.29 0.96
N GLN A 134 -12.44 -2.58 -0.16
CA GLN A 134 -12.92 -3.01 -1.48
C GLN A 134 -11.73 -3.45 -2.33
N GLY A 135 -11.90 -4.51 -3.10
CA GLY A 135 -10.82 -5.00 -3.94
C GLY A 135 -11.30 -5.88 -5.09
N LEU A 136 -10.46 -5.93 -6.12
CA LEU A 136 -10.59 -6.82 -7.25
C LEU A 136 -9.92 -8.14 -6.92
N GLN A 137 -10.70 -9.20 -6.86
CA GLN A 137 -10.20 -10.56 -6.70
C GLN A 137 -9.92 -11.16 -8.07
N LEU A 138 -8.69 -11.57 -8.29
CA LEU A 138 -8.29 -12.36 -9.44
C LEU A 138 -8.07 -13.80 -9.01
N ILE A 139 -8.56 -14.73 -9.82
CA ILE A 139 -8.23 -16.15 -9.73
C ILE A 139 -7.54 -16.51 -11.04
N PHE A 140 -6.36 -17.08 -10.96
CA PHE A 140 -5.57 -17.48 -12.10
C PHE A 140 -5.87 -18.93 -12.51
N THR A 141 -5.52 -19.27 -13.74
CA THR A 141 -5.68 -20.63 -14.29
C THR A 141 -4.94 -21.72 -13.50
N ASP A 142 -3.90 -21.35 -12.75
CA ASP A 142 -3.15 -22.20 -11.81
C ASP A 142 -3.72 -22.21 -10.39
N ASN A 143 -4.95 -21.71 -10.20
CA ASN A 143 -5.65 -21.57 -8.91
C ASN A 143 -4.99 -20.63 -7.89
N LYS A 144 -4.00 -19.84 -8.29
CA LYS A 144 -3.50 -18.75 -7.46
C LYS A 144 -4.52 -17.61 -7.39
N LYS A 145 -4.52 -16.90 -6.27
CA LYS A 145 -5.42 -15.78 -6.01
C LYS A 145 -4.62 -14.51 -5.75
N LEU A 146 -5.08 -13.41 -6.33
CA LEU A 146 -4.55 -12.08 -6.06
C LEU A 146 -5.70 -11.12 -5.81
N LEU A 147 -5.70 -10.50 -4.65
CA LEU A 147 -6.57 -9.36 -4.35
C LEU A 147 -5.82 -8.07 -4.64
N ILE A 148 -6.43 -7.16 -5.38
CA ILE A 148 -5.91 -5.81 -5.64
C ILE A 148 -6.90 -4.83 -5.02
N GLY A 149 -6.48 -4.10 -3.97
CA GLY A 149 -7.32 -3.08 -3.33
C GLY A 149 -7.71 -1.98 -4.30
N THR A 150 -8.90 -1.42 -4.13
CA THR A 150 -9.38 -0.26 -4.89
C THR A 150 -10.18 0.70 -4.01
N ASN A 151 -10.04 1.99 -4.25
CA ASN A 151 -10.88 3.06 -3.71
C ASN A 151 -11.91 3.56 -4.74
N LYS A 152 -11.90 2.96 -5.96
CA LYS A 152 -12.80 3.26 -7.06
C LYS A 152 -13.51 2.00 -7.57
N PRO A 153 -14.25 1.28 -6.70
CA PRO A 153 -14.85 -0.01 -7.07
C PRO A 153 -15.83 0.10 -8.22
N ASP A 154 -16.67 1.15 -8.25
CA ASP A 154 -17.71 1.32 -9.27
C ASP A 154 -17.10 1.60 -10.65
N GLU A 155 -16.12 2.50 -10.74
CA GLU A 155 -15.41 2.81 -11.98
C GLU A 155 -14.67 1.57 -12.52
N MET A 156 -14.02 0.82 -11.61
CA MET A 156 -13.33 -0.43 -11.95
C MET A 156 -14.31 -1.49 -12.42
N LYS A 157 -15.47 -1.64 -11.75
CA LYS A 157 -16.53 -2.58 -12.10
C LYS A 157 -17.05 -2.29 -13.51
N GLN A 158 -17.40 -1.04 -13.78
CA GLN A 158 -17.93 -0.63 -15.08
C GLN A 158 -16.92 -0.89 -16.21
N THR A 159 -15.64 -0.61 -15.97
CA THR A 159 -14.58 -0.87 -16.94
C THR A 159 -14.48 -2.37 -17.26
N LEU A 160 -14.54 -3.23 -16.24
CA LEU A 160 -14.46 -4.69 -16.41
C LEU A 160 -15.71 -5.27 -17.08
N MET A 161 -16.88 -4.71 -16.80
CA MET A 161 -18.15 -5.08 -17.48
C MET A 161 -18.08 -4.73 -18.97
N ASN A 162 -17.62 -3.52 -19.31
CA ASN A 162 -17.46 -3.08 -20.71
C ASN A 162 -16.45 -3.96 -21.49
N LEU A 163 -15.47 -4.53 -20.80
CA LEU A 163 -14.52 -5.49 -21.37
C LEU A 163 -15.05 -6.92 -21.45
N GLY A 164 -16.21 -7.22 -20.85
CA GLY A 164 -16.71 -8.59 -20.71
C GLY A 164 -15.80 -9.50 -19.89
N LYS A 165 -15.08 -8.92 -18.89
CA LYS A 165 -14.10 -9.63 -18.05
C LYS A 165 -14.54 -9.80 -16.61
N LEU A 166 -15.64 -9.17 -16.21
CA LEU A 166 -16.20 -9.37 -14.88
C LEU A 166 -16.90 -10.73 -14.81
N THR A 167 -16.53 -11.52 -13.81
CA THR A 167 -17.20 -12.78 -13.46
C THR A 167 -18.22 -12.49 -12.35
N GLU A 168 -19.42 -13.08 -12.43
CA GLU A 168 -20.45 -12.95 -11.38
C GLU A 168 -20.08 -13.75 -10.13
#